data_e9815d71e767acfc01e9c4df004a0ae8
#
_entry.id   e9815d71e767acfc01e9c4df004a0ae8
#
_cell.length_a   1.000
_cell.length_b   1.000
_cell.length_c   1.000
_cell.angle_alpha   90.00
_cell.angle_beta   90.00
_cell.angle_gamma   90.00
#
_symmetry.space_group_name_H-M   'P 1'
#
loop_
_entity.id
_entity.type
_entity.pdbx_description
1 polymer ?
#
loop_
_entity_poly.entity_id
_entity_poly.type
_entity_poly.pdbx_seq_one_letter_code
_entity_poly.pdbx_strand_id
1 'polypeptide(L)'
;MKIQDVIQYLESLAPLSYAEDFDNVGLLVGNPDTPLRGTLITLDTLEAVVEEAIAKDCNLIVSFHPIIFSGLKRLTGQSYVERAVIKAIEHHIAIYAIHTALDNSFWGVNARICDRLGLHKREILLPQAHTIEQLVTYVPKDGAEALRQHLFEAGAGHIGNYSECSFNIEGIGTYKGNAESHPTIGVPEVFHREAETRISVIFPKHLRRGILQALLAHHPYEEVAYEIYTLENTHQHIGLGMIGYLEKPMEETTFLKYVKERMQTSCIRHSALRGKPVEKVAVLGGSGADAIGACLKAGCDAYLTADVKYHEFFKAEGRLLLADIGHYESEQFTKLLLWEQLTKKFSTFAFYLANTNTNPINYL
;
A
#
# COMPACT_ATOMS: atom_id res chain seq x y z
N MET A 1 0.18 -24.51 -5.63
CA MET A 1 0.23 -23.06 -5.44
C MET A 1 1.27 -22.49 -6.41
N LYS A 2 0.97 -21.41 -7.10
CA LYS A 2 1.89 -20.68 -7.99
C LYS A 2 2.44 -19.44 -7.26
N ILE A 3 3.50 -18.86 -7.82
CA ILE A 3 4.03 -17.56 -7.37
C ILE A 3 2.94 -16.48 -7.43
N GLN A 4 2.07 -16.50 -8.44
CA GLN A 4 0.94 -15.57 -8.59
C GLN A 4 -0.01 -15.57 -7.38
N ASP A 5 -0.22 -16.69 -6.71
CA ASP A 5 -1.11 -16.76 -5.55
C ASP A 5 -0.57 -15.94 -4.38
N VAL A 6 0.76 -15.95 -4.18
CA VAL A 6 1.45 -15.12 -3.18
C VAL A 6 1.38 -13.64 -3.55
N ILE A 7 1.65 -13.32 -4.82
CA ILE A 7 1.59 -11.95 -5.35
C ILE A 7 0.20 -11.35 -5.14
N GLN A 8 -0.85 -12.06 -5.55
CA GLN A 8 -2.24 -11.59 -5.39
C GLN A 8 -2.60 -11.32 -3.92
N TYR A 9 -2.12 -12.15 -3.01
CA TYR A 9 -2.35 -11.93 -1.59
C TYR A 9 -1.59 -10.68 -1.09
N LEU A 10 -0.33 -10.49 -1.47
CA LEU A 10 0.44 -9.29 -1.11
C LEU A 10 -0.22 -8.02 -1.67
N GLU A 11 -0.69 -8.06 -2.92
CA GLU A 11 -1.41 -6.95 -3.55
C GLU A 11 -2.79 -6.70 -2.93
N SER A 12 -3.39 -7.69 -2.27
CA SER A 12 -4.60 -7.47 -1.46
C SER A 12 -4.33 -6.76 -0.13
N LEU A 13 -3.10 -6.88 0.42
CA LEU A 13 -2.66 -6.16 1.62
C LEU A 13 -2.21 -4.73 1.30
N ALA A 14 -1.51 -4.57 0.20
CA ALA A 14 -0.99 -3.29 -0.28
C ALA A 14 -1.05 -3.27 -1.81
N PRO A 15 -2.15 -2.80 -2.39
CA PRO A 15 -2.31 -2.67 -3.84
C PRO A 15 -1.18 -1.87 -4.48
N LEU A 16 -0.65 -2.33 -5.62
CA LEU A 16 0.47 -1.65 -6.30
C LEU A 16 0.15 -0.19 -6.65
N SER A 17 -1.13 0.15 -6.84
CA SER A 17 -1.57 1.53 -7.07
C SER A 17 -1.44 2.47 -5.86
N TYR A 18 -1.06 1.93 -4.68
CA TYR A 18 -0.71 2.76 -3.53
C TYR A 18 0.74 3.24 -3.57
N ALA A 19 1.58 2.62 -4.41
CA ALA A 19 2.98 3.02 -4.55
C ALA A 19 3.12 4.47 -5.04
N GLU A 20 4.22 5.09 -4.64
CA GLU A 20 4.60 6.41 -5.15
C GLU A 20 4.97 6.33 -6.65
N ASP A 21 4.71 7.40 -7.40
CA ASP A 21 4.92 7.45 -8.86
C ASP A 21 6.37 7.18 -9.30
N PHE A 22 7.35 7.44 -8.42
CA PHE A 22 8.77 7.20 -8.69
C PHE A 22 9.20 5.76 -8.45
N ASP A 23 8.36 4.93 -7.83
CA ASP A 23 8.72 3.61 -7.33
C ASP A 23 8.58 2.53 -8.40
N ASN A 24 9.25 1.39 -8.17
CA ASN A 24 9.18 0.21 -9.03
C ASN A 24 8.82 -1.03 -8.21
N VAL A 25 7.53 -1.23 -7.98
CA VAL A 25 6.97 -2.33 -7.19
C VAL A 25 6.36 -3.43 -8.06
N GLY A 26 6.12 -4.59 -7.46
CA GLY A 26 5.52 -5.74 -8.11
C GLY A 26 6.55 -6.82 -8.45
N LEU A 27 6.24 -7.67 -9.42
CA LEU A 27 7.15 -8.72 -9.89
C LEU A 27 8.23 -8.13 -10.79
N LEU A 28 9.46 -8.07 -10.27
CA LEU A 28 10.60 -7.46 -10.96
C LEU A 28 11.40 -8.47 -11.79
N VAL A 29 11.44 -9.73 -11.36
CA VAL A 29 12.16 -10.82 -12.03
C VAL A 29 11.32 -12.10 -11.95
N GLY A 30 11.29 -12.89 -13.01
CA GLY A 30 10.68 -14.23 -13.02
C GLY A 30 9.30 -14.29 -13.68
N ASN A 31 8.65 -15.45 -13.53
CA ASN A 31 7.34 -15.74 -14.11
C ASN A 31 6.32 -16.08 -13.01
N PRO A 32 5.20 -15.36 -12.92
CA PRO A 32 4.17 -15.55 -11.89
C PRO A 32 3.48 -16.91 -11.97
N ASP A 33 3.44 -17.54 -13.14
CA ASP A 33 2.82 -18.85 -13.35
C ASP A 33 3.65 -20.04 -12.84
N THR A 34 4.89 -19.81 -12.43
CA THR A 34 5.79 -20.83 -11.93
C THR A 34 5.23 -21.47 -10.65
N PRO A 35 5.24 -22.83 -10.52
CA PRO A 35 4.92 -23.49 -9.26
C PRO A 35 5.85 -23.03 -8.14
N LEU A 36 5.26 -22.64 -7.00
CA LEU A 36 6.02 -22.20 -5.82
C LEU A 36 6.62 -23.41 -5.11
N ARG A 37 7.94 -23.33 -4.76
CA ARG A 37 8.65 -24.28 -3.89
C ARG A 37 8.80 -23.75 -2.47
N GLY A 38 9.32 -22.54 -2.33
CA GLY A 38 9.48 -21.83 -1.07
C GLY A 38 9.65 -20.35 -1.32
N THR A 39 9.46 -19.56 -0.27
CA THR A 39 9.57 -18.09 -0.31
C THR A 39 10.55 -17.61 0.75
N LEU A 40 11.53 -16.78 0.35
CA LEU A 40 12.42 -16.06 1.23
C LEU A 40 11.97 -14.60 1.36
N ILE A 41 11.81 -14.10 2.57
CA ILE A 41 11.34 -12.74 2.87
C ILE A 41 12.49 -11.92 3.41
N THR A 42 12.75 -10.77 2.80
CA THR A 42 13.89 -9.91 3.11
C THR A 42 13.51 -8.43 3.10
N LEU A 43 14.39 -7.58 3.62
CA LEU A 43 14.26 -6.13 3.44
C LEU A 43 14.86 -5.72 2.07
N ASP A 44 16.10 -6.12 1.80
CA ASP A 44 16.80 -5.84 0.56
C ASP A 44 17.20 -7.13 -0.15
N THR A 45 17.27 -7.11 -1.50
CA THR A 45 17.76 -8.23 -2.29
C THR A 45 19.22 -8.00 -2.70
N LEU A 46 20.15 -8.66 -2.00
CA LEU A 46 21.57 -8.68 -2.32
C LEU A 46 21.95 -10.06 -2.91
N GLU A 47 23.14 -10.20 -3.51
CA GLU A 47 23.65 -11.50 -3.98
C GLU A 47 23.59 -12.58 -2.88
N ALA A 48 24.01 -12.24 -1.67
CA ALA A 48 23.98 -13.15 -0.51
C ALA A 48 22.55 -13.61 -0.15
N VAL A 49 21.54 -12.76 -0.36
CA VAL A 49 20.12 -13.11 -0.17
C VAL A 49 19.66 -14.11 -1.24
N VAL A 50 20.10 -13.92 -2.50
CA VAL A 50 19.81 -14.88 -3.58
C VAL A 50 20.48 -16.22 -3.28
N GLU A 51 21.72 -16.23 -2.77
CA GLU A 51 22.42 -17.44 -2.32
C GLU A 51 21.69 -18.13 -1.17
N GLU A 52 21.18 -17.38 -0.20
CA GLU A 52 20.36 -17.93 0.87
C GLU A 52 19.05 -18.55 0.34
N ALA A 53 18.41 -17.92 -0.67
CA ALA A 53 17.22 -18.47 -1.32
C ALA A 53 17.52 -19.80 -2.02
N ILE A 54 18.65 -19.90 -2.74
CA ILE A 54 19.13 -21.13 -3.39
C ILE A 54 19.33 -22.24 -2.32
N ALA A 55 20.04 -21.92 -1.25
CA ALA A 55 20.35 -22.87 -0.18
C ALA A 55 19.10 -23.41 0.54
N LYS A 56 18.02 -22.62 0.58
CA LYS A 56 16.73 -22.98 1.19
C LYS A 56 15.71 -23.54 0.20
N ASP A 57 16.10 -23.80 -1.05
CA ASP A 57 15.22 -24.21 -2.15
C ASP A 57 14.00 -23.27 -2.36
N CYS A 58 14.20 -21.97 -2.15
CA CYS A 58 13.20 -20.95 -2.42
C CYS A 58 13.30 -20.48 -3.88
N ASN A 59 12.17 -20.41 -4.57
CA ASN A 59 12.10 -19.85 -5.92
C ASN A 59 11.29 -18.55 -6.00
N LEU A 60 10.99 -17.94 -4.86
CA LEU A 60 10.45 -16.60 -4.73
C LEU A 60 11.17 -15.85 -3.61
N ILE A 61 11.66 -14.66 -3.92
CA ILE A 61 12.10 -13.67 -2.93
C ILE A 61 11.03 -12.59 -2.86
N VAL A 62 10.46 -12.36 -1.67
CA VAL A 62 9.62 -11.21 -1.36
C VAL A 62 10.51 -10.20 -0.66
N SER A 63 10.81 -9.12 -1.36
CA SER A 63 11.64 -8.02 -0.87
C SER A 63 10.78 -6.82 -0.49
N PHE A 64 11.17 -6.09 0.55
CA PHE A 64 10.55 -4.80 0.80
C PHE A 64 11.05 -3.79 -0.25
N HIS A 65 12.37 -3.56 -0.33
CA HIS A 65 12.97 -2.68 -1.33
C HIS A 65 13.08 -3.33 -2.71
N PRO A 66 12.83 -2.59 -3.81
CA PRO A 66 13.02 -3.09 -5.17
C PRO A 66 14.51 -3.13 -5.53
N ILE A 67 15.02 -4.31 -5.90
CA ILE A 67 16.39 -4.45 -6.40
C ILE A 67 16.59 -3.68 -7.71
N ILE A 68 15.57 -3.58 -8.54
CA ILE A 68 15.57 -2.79 -9.77
C ILE A 68 14.76 -1.51 -9.49
N PHE A 69 15.37 -0.51 -8.85
CA PHE A 69 14.73 0.77 -8.60
C PHE A 69 14.66 1.64 -9.87
N SER A 70 15.76 1.73 -10.60
CA SER A 70 15.81 2.36 -11.92
C SER A 70 15.96 1.30 -13.00
N GLY A 71 15.37 1.51 -14.17
CA GLY A 71 15.42 0.55 -15.27
C GLY A 71 16.84 0.15 -15.66
N LEU A 72 17.09 -1.15 -15.81
CA LEU A 72 18.37 -1.69 -16.21
C LEU A 72 18.52 -1.61 -17.74
N LYS A 73 19.60 -0.99 -18.23
CA LYS A 73 19.93 -0.90 -19.66
C LYS A 73 20.74 -2.09 -20.15
N ARG A 74 21.43 -2.80 -19.25
CA ARG A 74 22.30 -3.95 -19.54
C ARG A 74 22.41 -4.85 -18.31
N LEU A 75 22.76 -6.12 -18.53
CA LEU A 75 23.03 -7.12 -17.51
C LEU A 75 24.42 -7.71 -17.79
N THR A 76 25.46 -7.15 -17.19
CA THR A 76 26.87 -7.51 -17.44
C THR A 76 27.61 -7.88 -16.15
N GLY A 77 26.92 -7.83 -15.00
CA GLY A 77 27.49 -8.19 -13.69
C GLY A 77 28.37 -7.09 -13.07
N GLN A 78 28.37 -5.87 -13.62
CA GLN A 78 29.27 -4.80 -13.12
C GLN A 78 28.77 -4.20 -11.78
N SER A 79 27.47 -4.12 -11.57
CA SER A 79 26.87 -3.63 -10.32
C SER A 79 26.36 -4.78 -9.46
N TYR A 80 26.18 -4.52 -8.14
CA TYR A 80 25.55 -5.50 -7.25
C TYR A 80 24.12 -5.85 -7.69
N VAL A 81 23.40 -4.87 -8.26
CA VAL A 81 22.05 -5.06 -8.81
C VAL A 81 22.08 -6.06 -9.96
N GLU A 82 22.98 -5.83 -10.94
CA GLU A 82 23.10 -6.74 -12.08
C GLU A 82 23.48 -8.16 -11.65
N ARG A 83 24.45 -8.31 -10.71
CA ARG A 83 24.88 -9.62 -10.21
C ARG A 83 23.77 -10.37 -9.51
N ALA A 84 23.01 -9.70 -8.62
CA ALA A 84 21.87 -10.29 -7.93
C ALA A 84 20.77 -10.72 -8.90
N VAL A 85 20.44 -9.88 -9.90
CA VAL A 85 19.42 -10.16 -10.92
C VAL A 85 19.86 -11.32 -11.83
N ILE A 86 21.10 -11.32 -12.32
CA ILE A 86 21.64 -12.42 -13.16
C ILE A 86 21.55 -13.73 -12.39
N LYS A 87 22.05 -13.77 -11.15
CA LYS A 87 22.02 -14.96 -10.29
C LYS A 87 20.58 -15.45 -10.05
N ALA A 88 19.64 -14.56 -9.81
CA ALA A 88 18.23 -14.93 -9.65
C ALA A 88 17.65 -15.55 -10.92
N ILE A 89 17.95 -15.00 -12.10
CA ILE A 89 17.52 -15.53 -13.41
C ILE A 89 18.13 -16.92 -13.66
N GLU A 90 19.43 -17.09 -13.46
CA GLU A 90 20.14 -18.36 -13.65
C GLU A 90 19.59 -19.50 -12.78
N HIS A 91 19.12 -19.16 -11.56
CA HIS A 91 18.55 -20.13 -10.62
C HIS A 91 17.01 -20.17 -10.63
N HIS A 92 16.37 -19.52 -11.61
CA HIS A 92 14.90 -19.47 -11.75
C HIS A 92 14.19 -18.98 -10.49
N ILE A 93 14.75 -17.96 -9.83
CA ILE A 93 14.19 -17.30 -8.66
C ILE A 93 13.47 -16.04 -9.10
N ALA A 94 12.20 -15.94 -8.75
CA ALA A 94 11.43 -14.73 -8.94
C ALA A 94 11.70 -13.72 -7.80
N ILE A 95 11.67 -12.43 -8.11
CA ILE A 95 11.83 -11.34 -7.14
C ILE A 95 10.61 -10.43 -7.23
N TYR A 96 9.91 -10.29 -6.11
CA TYR A 96 8.77 -9.39 -5.95
C TYR A 96 9.10 -8.32 -4.91
N ALA A 97 8.79 -7.05 -5.18
CA ALA A 97 8.98 -5.93 -4.27
C ALA A 97 7.66 -5.24 -3.96
N ILE A 98 7.45 -4.83 -2.69
CA ILE A 98 6.20 -4.24 -2.23
C ILE A 98 6.35 -2.76 -1.79
N HIS A 99 7.51 -2.35 -1.33
CA HIS A 99 8.06 -1.02 -0.98
C HIS A 99 6.98 0.02 -0.60
N THR A 100 6.91 1.16 -1.33
CA THR A 100 6.02 2.27 -0.97
C THR A 100 4.53 1.92 -1.07
N ALA A 101 4.16 0.86 -1.77
CA ALA A 101 2.78 0.35 -1.70
C ALA A 101 2.43 -0.09 -0.26
N LEU A 102 3.37 -0.73 0.45
CA LEU A 102 3.19 -1.13 1.83
C LEU A 102 3.33 0.05 2.80
N ASP A 103 4.17 1.05 2.48
CA ASP A 103 4.28 2.28 3.28
C ASP A 103 2.97 3.07 3.30
N ASN A 104 2.27 3.12 2.15
CA ASN A 104 0.98 3.79 1.99
C ASN A 104 -0.22 2.97 2.51
N SER A 105 -0.01 1.72 2.92
CA SER A 105 -1.07 0.89 3.53
C SER A 105 -1.18 1.17 5.02
N PHE A 106 -2.40 1.43 5.52
CA PHE A 106 -2.65 1.65 6.95
C PHE A 106 -2.12 0.51 7.83
N TRP A 107 -2.14 -0.74 7.33
CA TRP A 107 -1.69 -1.93 8.04
C TRP A 107 -0.24 -2.32 7.72
N GLY A 108 0.50 -1.43 7.05
CA GLY A 108 1.85 -1.63 6.56
C GLY A 108 2.96 -1.28 7.57
N VAL A 109 4.06 -0.76 7.03
CA VAL A 109 5.31 -0.48 7.77
C VAL A 109 5.07 0.45 8.96
N ASN A 110 4.35 1.55 8.77
CA ASN A 110 4.13 2.56 9.80
C ASN A 110 3.26 2.04 10.95
N ALA A 111 2.27 1.17 10.66
CA ALA A 111 1.52 0.48 11.69
C ALA A 111 2.43 -0.44 12.53
N ARG A 112 3.38 -1.14 11.87
CA ARG A 112 4.33 -2.00 12.57
C ARG A 112 5.26 -1.21 13.51
N ILE A 113 5.71 -0.02 13.10
CA ILE A 113 6.45 0.89 13.98
C ILE A 113 5.58 1.29 15.18
N CYS A 114 4.32 1.68 14.93
CA CYS A 114 3.37 2.01 15.99
C CYS A 114 3.13 0.84 16.96
N ASP A 115 3.02 -0.39 16.47
CA ASP A 115 2.90 -1.60 17.31
C ASP A 115 4.12 -1.77 18.21
N ARG A 116 5.31 -1.61 17.66
CA ARG A 116 6.57 -1.70 18.42
C ARG A 116 6.65 -0.67 19.54
N LEU A 117 6.13 0.52 19.30
CA LEU A 117 6.14 1.65 20.25
C LEU A 117 4.89 1.69 21.14
N GLY A 118 3.92 0.79 20.97
CA GLY A 118 2.69 0.79 21.75
C GLY A 118 1.82 2.03 21.53
N LEU A 119 1.87 2.61 20.31
CA LEU A 119 1.05 3.78 19.97
C LEU A 119 -0.39 3.37 19.66
N HIS A 120 -1.36 4.11 20.17
CA HIS A 120 -2.79 3.90 19.97
C HIS A 120 -3.44 5.10 19.25
N LYS A 121 -4.75 5.01 18.92
CA LYS A 121 -5.53 6.06 18.21
C LYS A 121 -4.83 6.52 16.92
N ARG A 122 -4.51 5.57 16.08
CA ARG A 122 -3.68 5.78 14.88
C ARG A 122 -4.46 6.44 13.76
N GLU A 123 -3.79 7.34 13.05
CA GLU A 123 -4.28 8.00 11.84
C GLU A 123 -3.12 8.17 10.84
N ILE A 124 -3.42 8.23 9.55
CA ILE A 124 -2.42 8.51 8.50
C ILE A 124 -1.91 9.94 8.66
N LEU A 125 -0.60 10.13 8.61
CA LEU A 125 0.05 11.45 8.69
C LEU A 125 -0.14 12.26 7.40
N LEU A 126 0.06 11.63 6.25
CA LEU A 126 -0.04 12.22 4.91
C LEU A 126 -1.03 11.41 4.07
N PRO A 127 -2.35 11.68 4.16
CA PRO A 127 -3.32 10.99 3.33
C PRO A 127 -3.05 11.20 1.84
N GLN A 128 -3.08 10.12 1.06
CA GLN A 128 -2.90 10.17 -0.39
C GLN A 128 -4.17 10.71 -1.06
N ALA A 129 -4.02 11.71 -1.93
CA ALA A 129 -5.12 12.29 -2.68
C ALA A 129 -5.55 11.40 -3.86
N HIS A 130 -6.76 11.63 -4.37
CA HIS A 130 -7.28 10.99 -5.60
C HIS A 130 -7.33 9.45 -5.54
N THR A 131 -7.50 8.90 -4.34
CA THR A 131 -7.57 7.45 -4.10
C THR A 131 -8.99 6.90 -4.08
N ILE A 132 -10.00 7.77 -4.11
CA ILE A 132 -11.42 7.41 -4.11
C ILE A 132 -12.04 7.83 -5.44
N GLU A 133 -12.87 6.94 -6.00
CA GLU A 133 -13.66 7.20 -7.19
C GLU A 133 -15.14 6.98 -6.93
N GLN A 134 -15.96 7.65 -7.73
CA GLN A 134 -17.40 7.46 -7.77
C GLN A 134 -17.78 6.92 -9.14
N LEU A 135 -18.48 5.79 -9.15
CA LEU A 135 -19.22 5.29 -10.32
C LEU A 135 -20.63 5.83 -10.28
N VAL A 136 -21.11 6.30 -11.40
CA VAL A 136 -22.52 6.60 -11.68
C VAL A 136 -22.96 5.75 -12.86
N THR A 137 -24.12 5.11 -12.76
CA THR A 137 -24.74 4.35 -13.86
C THR A 137 -26.26 4.49 -13.82
N TYR A 138 -26.93 4.11 -14.89
CA TYR A 138 -28.36 4.24 -15.10
C TYR A 138 -28.93 2.89 -15.52
N VAL A 139 -29.86 2.32 -14.77
CA VAL A 139 -30.39 0.98 -14.98
C VAL A 139 -31.92 0.98 -14.87
N PRO A 140 -32.66 0.15 -15.62
CA PRO A 140 -34.09 -0.03 -15.41
C PRO A 140 -34.40 -0.30 -13.94
N LYS A 141 -35.47 0.31 -13.43
CA LYS A 141 -35.83 0.30 -12.01
C LYS A 141 -35.83 -1.12 -11.42
N ASP A 142 -36.36 -2.11 -12.15
CA ASP A 142 -36.49 -3.49 -11.67
C ASP A 142 -35.13 -4.21 -11.55
N GLY A 143 -34.07 -3.72 -12.26
CA GLY A 143 -32.72 -4.27 -12.22
C GLY A 143 -31.79 -3.60 -11.19
N ALA A 144 -32.21 -2.48 -10.59
CA ALA A 144 -31.34 -1.64 -9.78
C ALA A 144 -30.81 -2.35 -8.52
N GLU A 145 -31.63 -3.16 -7.84
CA GLU A 145 -31.21 -3.88 -6.62
C GLU A 145 -30.15 -4.92 -6.94
N ALA A 146 -30.37 -5.75 -7.98
CA ALA A 146 -29.44 -6.80 -8.37
C ALA A 146 -28.08 -6.21 -8.81
N LEU A 147 -28.10 -5.13 -9.60
CA LEU A 147 -26.87 -4.48 -10.05
C LEU A 147 -26.07 -3.89 -8.88
N ARG A 148 -26.74 -3.21 -7.92
CA ARG A 148 -26.09 -2.71 -6.70
C ARG A 148 -25.39 -3.81 -5.92
N GLN A 149 -26.07 -4.96 -5.74
CA GLN A 149 -25.50 -6.08 -5.02
C GLN A 149 -24.18 -6.57 -5.66
N HIS A 150 -24.15 -6.71 -6.98
CA HIS A 150 -22.92 -7.08 -7.70
C HIS A 150 -21.80 -6.03 -7.58
N LEU A 151 -22.16 -4.73 -7.58
CA LEU A 151 -21.17 -3.66 -7.34
C LEU A 151 -20.62 -3.71 -5.91
N PHE A 152 -21.45 -4.00 -4.91
CA PHE A 152 -21.01 -4.16 -3.51
C PHE A 152 -20.13 -5.39 -3.34
N GLU A 153 -20.46 -6.52 -3.94
CA GLU A 153 -19.63 -7.73 -3.96
C GLU A 153 -18.25 -7.49 -4.63
N ALA A 154 -18.21 -6.60 -5.63
CA ALA A 154 -16.96 -6.17 -6.25
C ALA A 154 -16.16 -5.17 -5.39
N GLY A 155 -16.68 -4.75 -4.23
CA GLY A 155 -15.98 -3.88 -3.26
C GLY A 155 -16.38 -2.40 -3.29
N ALA A 156 -17.45 -2.03 -4.01
CA ALA A 156 -17.97 -0.67 -3.94
C ALA A 156 -18.77 -0.42 -2.65
N GLY A 157 -19.03 0.86 -2.33
CA GLY A 157 -19.94 1.25 -1.28
C GLY A 157 -19.40 1.14 0.15
N HIS A 158 -18.08 1.23 0.35
CA HIS A 158 -17.50 1.28 1.70
C HIS A 158 -17.17 2.73 2.09
N ILE A 159 -17.68 3.18 3.24
CA ILE A 159 -17.41 4.49 3.84
C ILE A 159 -17.11 4.31 5.33
N GLY A 160 -15.85 4.32 5.72
CA GLY A 160 -15.44 4.07 7.09
C GLY A 160 -15.93 2.70 7.59
N ASN A 161 -16.78 2.69 8.60
CA ASN A 161 -17.34 1.46 9.19
C ASN A 161 -18.66 1.01 8.52
N TYR A 162 -19.08 1.67 7.45
CA TYR A 162 -20.33 1.34 6.74
C TYR A 162 -20.01 0.64 5.41
N SER A 163 -20.79 -0.38 5.09
CA SER A 163 -20.78 -1.10 3.81
C SER A 163 -22.08 -0.87 3.06
N GLU A 164 -22.12 -1.23 1.78
CA GLU A 164 -23.30 -1.16 0.92
C GLU A 164 -23.88 0.27 0.79
N CYS A 165 -23.01 1.28 0.88
CA CYS A 165 -23.42 2.66 0.73
C CYS A 165 -23.60 3.02 -0.74
N SER A 166 -24.80 3.46 -1.09
CA SER A 166 -25.13 4.02 -2.40
C SER A 166 -26.12 5.18 -2.26
N PHE A 167 -26.16 6.03 -3.27
CA PHE A 167 -27.23 7.01 -3.39
C PHE A 167 -27.95 6.82 -4.72
N ASN A 168 -29.27 6.68 -4.66
CA ASN A 168 -30.08 6.30 -5.81
C ASN A 168 -31.15 7.38 -6.07
N ILE A 169 -31.36 7.71 -7.35
CA ILE A 169 -32.37 8.68 -7.80
C ILE A 169 -33.19 8.04 -8.91
N GLU A 170 -34.51 8.04 -8.78
CA GLU A 170 -35.40 7.64 -9.86
C GLU A 170 -35.56 8.75 -10.90
N GLY A 171 -35.52 8.38 -12.18
CA GLY A 171 -35.60 9.31 -13.28
C GLY A 171 -36.17 8.67 -14.54
N ILE A 172 -36.05 9.37 -15.66
CA ILE A 172 -36.45 8.87 -16.97
C ILE A 172 -35.27 8.99 -17.90
N GLY A 173 -34.74 7.84 -18.32
CA GLY A 173 -33.77 7.73 -19.41
C GLY A 173 -34.43 7.86 -20.77
N THR A 174 -33.68 8.35 -21.75
CA THR A 174 -34.17 8.44 -23.13
C THR A 174 -33.09 7.99 -24.09
N TYR A 175 -33.47 7.21 -25.09
CA TYR A 175 -32.57 6.74 -26.12
C TYR A 175 -33.29 6.43 -27.43
N LYS A 176 -32.53 6.34 -28.50
CA LYS A 176 -32.96 5.83 -29.81
C LYS A 176 -31.82 5.04 -30.43
N GLY A 177 -31.94 3.73 -30.49
CA GLY A 177 -30.99 2.86 -31.19
C GLY A 177 -31.10 2.98 -32.69
N ASN A 178 -30.04 2.67 -33.40
CA ASN A 178 -30.04 2.55 -34.86
C ASN A 178 -30.52 1.14 -35.29
N ALA A 179 -30.54 0.84 -36.61
CA ALA A 179 -31.00 -0.44 -37.14
C ALA A 179 -30.13 -1.66 -36.69
N GLU A 180 -28.88 -1.44 -36.24
CA GLU A 180 -27.95 -2.47 -35.80
C GLU A 180 -28.01 -2.72 -34.28
N SER A 181 -28.77 -1.90 -33.54
CA SER A 181 -28.90 -2.03 -32.09
C SER A 181 -29.85 -3.18 -31.71
N HIS A 182 -29.57 -3.80 -30.55
CA HIS A 182 -30.39 -4.86 -29.97
C HIS A 182 -30.86 -4.45 -28.56
N PRO A 183 -31.74 -3.44 -28.45
CA PRO A 183 -32.12 -2.90 -27.16
C PRO A 183 -32.86 -3.94 -26.31
N THR A 184 -32.50 -4.05 -25.05
CA THR A 184 -33.19 -4.89 -24.05
C THR A 184 -34.65 -4.45 -23.86
N ILE A 185 -34.92 -3.14 -23.96
CA ILE A 185 -36.25 -2.52 -23.86
C ILE A 185 -36.42 -1.59 -25.05
N GLY A 186 -37.62 -1.57 -25.65
CA GLY A 186 -37.88 -0.78 -26.84
C GLY A 186 -37.57 -1.49 -28.15
N VAL A 187 -37.56 -0.76 -29.26
CA VAL A 187 -37.27 -1.28 -30.61
C VAL A 187 -36.31 -0.34 -31.35
N PRO A 188 -35.44 -0.87 -32.24
CA PRO A 188 -34.54 -0.04 -33.05
C PRO A 188 -35.27 1.07 -33.80
N GLU A 189 -34.58 2.19 -34.04
CA GLU A 189 -35.03 3.38 -34.76
C GLU A 189 -36.25 4.13 -34.18
N VAL A 190 -36.80 3.66 -33.03
CA VAL A 190 -37.88 4.33 -32.30
C VAL A 190 -37.33 5.03 -31.07
N PHE A 191 -37.74 6.30 -30.87
CA PHE A 191 -37.43 7.03 -29.64
C PHE A 191 -38.13 6.38 -28.44
N HIS A 192 -37.36 6.04 -27.43
CA HIS A 192 -37.85 5.37 -26.21
C HIS A 192 -37.64 6.21 -24.94
N ARG A 193 -38.52 6.04 -23.96
CA ARG A 193 -38.42 6.63 -22.62
C ARG A 193 -38.61 5.52 -21.61
N GLU A 194 -37.61 5.34 -20.72
CA GLU A 194 -37.60 4.27 -19.72
C GLU A 194 -37.50 4.84 -18.31
N ALA A 195 -38.21 4.22 -17.37
CA ALA A 195 -38.05 4.52 -15.94
C ALA A 195 -36.77 3.90 -15.44
N GLU A 196 -35.79 4.72 -15.08
CA GLU A 196 -34.48 4.30 -14.67
C GLU A 196 -34.13 4.78 -13.26
N THR A 197 -33.29 4.01 -12.59
CA THR A 197 -32.63 4.39 -11.35
C THR A 197 -31.19 4.78 -11.67
N ARG A 198 -30.82 6.03 -11.36
CA ARG A 198 -29.41 6.45 -11.31
C ARG A 198 -28.81 5.93 -10.03
N ILE A 199 -27.79 5.09 -10.12
CA ILE A 199 -27.02 4.54 -9.00
C ILE A 199 -25.70 5.30 -8.90
N SER A 200 -25.35 5.79 -7.70
CA SER A 200 -24.06 6.37 -7.39
C SER A 200 -23.40 5.58 -6.25
N VAL A 201 -22.20 5.05 -6.47
CA VAL A 201 -21.40 4.32 -5.46
C VAL A 201 -19.97 4.83 -5.49
N ILE A 202 -19.31 4.86 -4.31
CA ILE A 202 -17.89 5.19 -4.21
C ILE A 202 -17.07 3.92 -3.95
N PHE A 203 -15.80 3.97 -4.34
CA PHE A 203 -14.87 2.86 -4.14
C PHE A 203 -13.41 3.34 -4.19
N PRO A 204 -12.47 2.60 -3.56
CA PRO A 204 -11.04 2.86 -3.74
C PRO A 204 -10.61 2.63 -5.19
N LYS A 205 -9.82 3.56 -5.75
CA LYS A 205 -9.39 3.58 -7.16
C LYS A 205 -8.78 2.25 -7.66
N HIS A 206 -8.08 1.51 -6.80
CA HIS A 206 -7.47 0.22 -7.15
C HIS A 206 -8.51 -0.86 -7.50
N LEU A 207 -9.77 -0.70 -7.08
CA LEU A 207 -10.87 -1.63 -7.39
C LEU A 207 -11.57 -1.33 -8.72
N ARG A 208 -11.21 -0.22 -9.41
CA ARG A 208 -11.88 0.23 -10.64
C ARG A 208 -12.09 -0.90 -11.65
N ARG A 209 -11.06 -1.70 -11.91
CA ARG A 209 -11.15 -2.78 -12.91
C ARG A 209 -12.22 -3.83 -12.52
N GLY A 210 -12.23 -4.27 -11.27
CA GLY A 210 -13.21 -5.25 -10.78
C GLY A 210 -14.62 -4.69 -10.78
N ILE A 211 -14.79 -3.42 -10.36
CA ILE A 211 -16.07 -2.71 -10.35
C ILE A 211 -16.64 -2.58 -11.78
N LEU A 212 -15.81 -2.19 -12.76
CA LEU A 212 -16.23 -2.09 -14.15
C LEU A 212 -16.56 -3.46 -14.76
N GLN A 213 -15.80 -4.50 -14.44
CA GLN A 213 -16.13 -5.85 -14.86
C GLN A 213 -17.48 -6.31 -14.31
N ALA A 214 -17.76 -6.05 -13.02
CA ALA A 214 -19.05 -6.35 -12.42
C ALA A 214 -20.21 -5.56 -13.06
N LEU A 215 -19.99 -4.24 -13.29
CA LEU A 215 -20.97 -3.40 -13.99
C LEU A 215 -21.33 -3.97 -15.37
N LEU A 216 -20.33 -4.20 -16.22
CA LEU A 216 -20.54 -4.63 -17.61
C LEU A 216 -21.08 -6.06 -17.73
N ALA A 217 -20.77 -6.93 -16.74
CA ALA A 217 -21.26 -8.31 -16.73
C ALA A 217 -22.71 -8.45 -16.28
N HIS A 218 -23.21 -7.51 -15.45
CA HIS A 218 -24.51 -7.62 -14.81
C HIS A 218 -25.50 -6.51 -15.20
N HIS A 219 -25.07 -5.56 -16.00
CA HIS A 219 -25.96 -4.53 -16.51
C HIS A 219 -26.85 -5.12 -17.63
N PRO A 220 -28.16 -4.84 -17.65
CA PRO A 220 -29.07 -5.43 -18.65
C PRO A 220 -28.92 -4.84 -20.06
N TYR A 221 -28.32 -3.63 -20.21
CA TYR A 221 -28.16 -2.99 -21.50
C TYR A 221 -26.92 -3.47 -22.24
N GLU A 222 -27.00 -3.59 -23.58
CA GLU A 222 -25.85 -3.93 -24.44
C GLU A 222 -24.78 -2.82 -24.43
N GLU A 223 -25.21 -1.55 -24.38
CA GLU A 223 -24.34 -0.37 -24.27
C GLU A 223 -24.62 0.31 -22.93
N VAL A 224 -23.69 0.19 -22.00
CA VAL A 224 -23.87 0.67 -20.62
C VAL A 224 -23.46 2.15 -20.51
N ALA A 225 -24.42 2.99 -20.10
CA ALA A 225 -24.12 4.38 -19.75
C ALA A 225 -23.55 4.44 -18.32
N TYR A 226 -22.32 4.93 -18.19
CA TYR A 226 -21.70 5.15 -16.89
C TYR A 226 -20.69 6.29 -16.92
N GLU A 227 -20.42 6.85 -15.74
CA GLU A 227 -19.40 7.89 -15.54
C GLU A 227 -18.54 7.49 -14.33
N ILE A 228 -17.26 7.87 -14.38
CA ILE A 228 -16.34 7.74 -13.25
C ILE A 228 -15.76 9.11 -12.92
N TYR A 229 -15.90 9.51 -11.66
CA TYR A 229 -15.33 10.73 -11.12
C TYR A 229 -14.27 10.41 -10.08
N THR A 230 -13.09 11.01 -10.20
CA THR A 230 -12.10 11.00 -9.12
C THR A 230 -12.51 12.06 -8.09
N LEU A 231 -12.53 11.67 -6.81
CA LEU A 231 -12.95 12.56 -5.72
C LEU A 231 -11.74 13.19 -5.03
N GLU A 232 -11.92 14.43 -4.56
CA GLU A 232 -10.95 15.13 -3.70
C GLU A 232 -10.86 14.57 -2.28
N ASN A 233 -11.85 13.78 -1.88
CA ASN A 233 -11.87 13.13 -0.56
C ASN A 233 -10.68 12.18 -0.43
N THR A 234 -10.01 12.21 0.72
CA THR A 234 -8.93 11.28 1.05
C THR A 234 -9.47 10.02 1.71
N HIS A 235 -8.85 8.88 1.41
CA HIS A 235 -9.16 7.62 2.08
C HIS A 235 -8.40 7.54 3.40
N GLN A 236 -9.11 7.23 4.50
CA GLN A 236 -8.54 7.22 5.87
C GLN A 236 -7.45 6.15 6.09
N HIS A 237 -7.31 5.18 5.20
CA HIS A 237 -6.36 4.06 5.31
C HIS A 237 -5.31 4.03 4.20
N ILE A 238 -5.19 5.10 3.39
CA ILE A 238 -4.22 5.18 2.31
C ILE A 238 -3.40 6.46 2.45
N GLY A 239 -2.09 6.33 2.62
CA GLY A 239 -1.16 7.45 2.72
C GLY A 239 0.07 7.13 3.55
N LEU A 240 1.05 8.02 3.49
CA LEU A 240 2.35 7.86 4.10
C LEU A 240 2.38 8.27 5.57
N GLY A 241 3.16 7.52 6.33
CA GLY A 241 3.41 7.80 7.75
C GLY A 241 2.16 7.61 8.60
N MET A 242 2.35 7.65 9.90
CA MET A 242 1.26 7.44 10.87
C MET A 242 1.46 8.34 12.09
N ILE A 243 0.37 8.84 12.63
CA ILE A 243 0.31 9.50 13.93
C ILE A 243 -0.31 8.53 14.92
N GLY A 244 0.22 8.50 16.14
CA GLY A 244 -0.38 7.77 17.25
C GLY A 244 -0.04 8.42 18.58
N TYR A 245 -0.60 7.89 19.65
CA TYR A 245 -0.45 8.45 21.00
C TYR A 245 0.15 7.40 21.94
N LEU A 246 1.07 7.82 22.79
CA LEU A 246 1.53 7.03 23.93
C LEU A 246 0.39 6.94 24.97
N GLU A 247 0.31 5.83 25.68
CA GLU A 247 -0.69 5.66 26.73
C GLU A 247 -0.50 6.67 27.88
N LYS A 248 0.74 7.04 28.15
CA LYS A 248 1.13 8.08 29.11
C LYS A 248 2.23 8.94 28.51
N PRO A 249 2.18 10.27 28.70
CA PRO A 249 3.26 11.15 28.29
C PRO A 249 4.60 10.74 28.90
N MET A 250 5.68 10.83 28.12
CA MET A 250 7.05 10.53 28.54
C MET A 250 7.91 11.78 28.45
N GLU A 251 8.88 11.92 29.36
CA GLU A 251 9.97 12.89 29.24
C GLU A 251 10.80 12.55 27.99
N GLU A 252 11.30 13.55 27.27
CA GLU A 252 11.93 13.40 25.94
C GLU A 252 13.12 12.44 25.93
N THR A 253 14.02 12.55 26.91
CA THR A 253 15.19 11.67 27.01
C THR A 253 14.79 10.23 27.31
N THR A 254 13.76 10.06 28.14
CA THR A 254 13.19 8.74 28.44
C THR A 254 12.53 8.15 27.19
N PHE A 255 11.79 8.97 26.43
CA PHE A 255 11.19 8.57 25.17
C PHE A 255 12.25 8.13 24.14
N LEU A 256 13.34 8.88 23.95
CA LEU A 256 14.41 8.52 23.05
C LEU A 256 15.07 7.17 23.44
N LYS A 257 15.29 6.93 24.75
CA LYS A 257 15.79 5.63 25.24
C LYS A 257 14.79 4.51 24.97
N TYR A 258 13.51 4.76 25.20
CA TYR A 258 12.43 3.82 24.90
C TYR A 258 12.39 3.47 23.41
N VAL A 259 12.45 4.47 22.52
CA VAL A 259 12.54 4.25 21.06
C VAL A 259 13.75 3.44 20.69
N LYS A 260 14.92 3.76 21.26
CA LYS A 260 16.19 3.04 21.00
C LYS A 260 16.07 1.55 21.33
N GLU A 261 15.46 1.20 22.45
CA GLU A 261 15.24 -0.18 22.88
C GLU A 261 14.20 -0.87 21.98
N ARG A 262 13.04 -0.24 21.78
CA ARG A 262 11.91 -0.86 21.05
C ARG A 262 12.19 -1.04 19.57
N MET A 263 12.91 -0.11 18.96
CA MET A 263 13.31 -0.18 17.56
C MET A 263 14.66 -0.89 17.33
N GLN A 264 15.35 -1.29 18.41
CA GLN A 264 16.64 -2.00 18.36
C GLN A 264 17.69 -1.22 17.56
N THR A 265 17.70 0.12 17.69
CA THR A 265 18.70 0.97 17.05
C THR A 265 19.87 1.23 18.00
N SER A 266 21.08 1.25 17.44
CA SER A 266 22.30 1.55 18.21
C SER A 266 22.51 3.05 18.43
N CYS A 267 21.98 3.88 17.51
CA CYS A 267 22.17 5.33 17.50
C CYS A 267 20.88 6.05 17.11
N ILE A 268 20.57 7.19 17.76
CA ILE A 268 19.51 8.10 17.35
C ILE A 268 20.15 9.49 17.22
N ARG A 269 20.02 10.12 16.05
CA ARG A 269 20.31 11.54 15.86
C ARG A 269 19.02 12.33 16.11
N HIS A 270 19.05 13.38 16.90
CA HIS A 270 17.83 14.14 17.19
C HIS A 270 18.05 15.64 17.22
N SER A 271 16.97 16.40 17.02
CA SER A 271 16.94 17.86 17.21
C SER A 271 17.14 18.25 18.67
N ALA A 272 17.26 19.54 18.97
CA ALA A 272 17.21 20.01 20.34
C ALA A 272 15.92 19.55 21.04
N LEU A 273 16.02 19.25 22.33
CA LEU A 273 14.87 18.90 23.16
C LEU A 273 13.96 20.13 23.31
N ARG A 274 12.65 19.92 23.35
CA ARG A 274 11.63 20.99 23.50
C ARG A 274 11.43 21.40 24.96
N GLY A 275 11.86 20.55 25.90
CA GLY A 275 11.59 20.70 27.33
C GLY A 275 10.14 20.42 27.72
N LYS A 276 9.44 19.59 26.94
CA LYS A 276 8.05 19.19 27.15
C LYS A 276 7.90 17.67 26.98
N PRO A 277 6.94 17.04 27.66
CA PRO A 277 6.70 15.62 27.50
C PRO A 277 6.24 15.30 26.06
N VAL A 278 6.49 14.04 25.63
CA VAL A 278 6.04 13.45 24.37
C VAL A 278 4.80 12.62 24.65
N GLU A 279 3.73 12.88 23.92
CA GLU A 279 2.49 12.10 23.94
C GLU A 279 2.05 11.76 22.52
N LYS A 280 2.00 12.75 21.61
CA LYS A 280 1.60 12.60 20.21
C LYS A 280 2.84 12.38 19.33
N VAL A 281 2.93 11.19 18.74
CA VAL A 281 4.11 10.75 17.99
C VAL A 281 3.74 10.50 16.53
N ALA A 282 4.48 11.09 15.61
CA ALA A 282 4.45 10.72 14.20
C ALA A 282 5.58 9.74 13.88
N VAL A 283 5.34 8.80 12.97
CA VAL A 283 6.31 7.83 12.47
C VAL A 283 6.23 7.73 10.94
N LEU A 284 7.39 7.59 10.29
CA LEU A 284 7.49 7.25 8.89
C LEU A 284 8.78 6.45 8.70
N GLY A 285 8.65 5.17 8.33
CA GLY A 285 9.79 4.29 8.03
C GLY A 285 10.56 4.81 6.84
N GLY A 286 11.90 4.61 6.84
CA GLY A 286 12.77 5.09 5.79
C GLY A 286 12.94 6.61 5.76
N SER A 287 13.19 7.16 4.58
CA SER A 287 13.47 8.58 4.36
C SER A 287 12.20 9.42 4.39
N GLY A 288 12.03 10.24 5.42
CA GLY A 288 10.79 11.00 5.66
C GLY A 288 10.99 12.49 5.98
N ALA A 289 12.10 13.11 5.59
CA ALA A 289 12.35 14.53 5.90
C ALA A 289 11.28 15.48 5.33
N ASP A 290 10.61 15.10 4.25
CA ASP A 290 9.55 15.91 3.62
C ASP A 290 8.26 15.96 4.46
N ALA A 291 8.05 15.02 5.40
CA ALA A 291 6.88 14.98 6.27
C ALA A 291 7.02 15.87 7.53
N ILE A 292 8.18 16.51 7.79
CA ILE A 292 8.42 17.36 8.97
C ILE A 292 7.35 18.47 9.07
N GLY A 293 7.03 19.11 7.95
CA GLY A 293 6.00 20.16 7.90
C GLY A 293 4.60 19.66 8.27
N ALA A 294 4.24 18.45 7.87
CA ALA A 294 2.98 17.82 8.21
C ALA A 294 2.91 17.48 9.71
N CYS A 295 4.00 16.98 10.29
CA CYS A 295 4.10 16.71 11.74
C CYS A 295 3.90 17.98 12.57
N LEU A 296 4.53 19.08 12.16
CA LEU A 296 4.37 20.39 12.81
C LEU A 296 2.91 20.89 12.73
N LYS A 297 2.30 20.78 11.54
CA LYS A 297 0.91 21.18 11.30
C LYS A 297 -0.06 20.33 12.11
N ALA A 298 0.21 19.03 12.23
CA ALA A 298 -0.59 18.12 13.04
C ALA A 298 -0.38 18.31 14.56
N GLY A 299 0.61 19.12 14.98
CA GLY A 299 0.93 19.34 16.40
C GLY A 299 1.53 18.11 17.07
N CYS A 300 2.35 17.33 16.36
CA CYS A 300 3.07 16.20 16.93
C CYS A 300 4.16 16.67 17.90
N ASP A 301 4.36 15.91 18.97
CA ASP A 301 5.44 16.15 19.92
C ASP A 301 6.78 15.60 19.44
N ALA A 302 6.75 14.41 18.85
CA ALA A 302 7.92 13.75 18.29
C ALA A 302 7.63 13.22 16.88
N TYR A 303 8.69 13.14 16.06
CA TYR A 303 8.66 12.52 14.76
C TYR A 303 9.85 11.58 14.59
N LEU A 304 9.57 10.31 14.32
CA LEU A 304 10.57 9.26 14.09
C LEU A 304 10.62 8.93 12.61
N THR A 305 11.80 9.04 12.01
CA THR A 305 12.05 8.76 10.60
C THR A 305 13.53 8.43 10.39
N ALA A 306 14.03 8.45 9.16
CA ALA A 306 15.43 8.24 8.84
C ALA A 306 15.93 9.19 7.75
N ASP A 307 17.23 9.09 7.42
CA ASP A 307 17.93 9.83 6.36
C ASP A 307 17.80 11.35 6.45
N VAL A 308 17.67 11.87 7.66
CA VAL A 308 17.51 13.31 7.88
C VAL A 308 18.84 14.01 7.67
N LYS A 309 18.92 14.89 6.67
CA LYS A 309 20.10 15.70 6.38
C LYS A 309 20.29 16.79 7.43
N TYR A 310 21.54 17.24 7.61
CA TYR A 310 21.90 18.24 8.60
C TYR A 310 20.95 19.44 8.66
N HIS A 311 20.67 20.07 7.51
CA HIS A 311 19.81 21.25 7.46
C HIS A 311 18.32 20.96 7.73
N GLU A 312 17.86 19.72 7.57
CA GLU A 312 16.46 19.34 7.83
C GLU A 312 16.13 19.39 9.33
N PHE A 313 17.13 19.16 10.21
CA PHE A 313 16.91 19.27 11.66
C PHE A 313 16.49 20.68 12.12
N PHE A 314 16.88 21.72 11.39
CA PHE A 314 16.45 23.10 11.71
C PHE A 314 14.95 23.30 11.50
N LYS A 315 14.32 22.53 10.62
CA LYS A 315 12.87 22.62 10.40
C LYS A 315 12.04 22.22 11.63
N ALA A 316 12.63 21.54 12.61
CA ALA A 316 11.96 21.22 13.87
C ALA A 316 11.65 22.48 14.72
N GLU A 317 12.39 23.57 14.58
CA GLU A 317 12.14 24.90 15.15
C GLU A 317 11.92 24.89 16.68
N GLY A 318 12.46 23.92 17.42
CA GLY A 318 12.20 23.73 18.85
C GLY A 318 10.74 23.34 19.18
N ARG A 319 9.93 23.06 18.18
CA ARG A 319 8.51 22.70 18.28
C ARG A 319 8.27 21.20 18.18
N LEU A 320 9.17 20.48 17.56
CA LEU A 320 9.10 19.04 17.28
C LEU A 320 10.39 18.38 17.75
N LEU A 321 10.29 17.26 18.47
CA LEU A 321 11.42 16.36 18.68
C LEU A 321 11.60 15.50 17.45
N LEU A 322 12.42 15.97 16.51
CA LEU A 322 12.77 15.20 15.30
C LEU A 322 13.88 14.21 15.62
N ALA A 323 13.63 12.93 15.38
CA ALA A 323 14.57 11.84 15.65
C ALA A 323 14.77 10.95 14.41
N ASP A 324 16.01 10.88 13.95
CA ASP A 324 16.48 9.97 12.92
C ASP A 324 17.01 8.71 13.61
N ILE A 325 16.29 7.60 13.40
CA ILE A 325 16.55 6.32 14.07
C ILE A 325 17.29 5.31 13.20
N GLY A 326 17.66 5.72 11.97
CA GLY A 326 18.28 4.87 10.95
C GLY A 326 17.27 4.23 10.00
N HIS A 327 17.64 4.15 8.71
CA HIS A 327 16.76 3.62 7.66
C HIS A 327 16.41 2.16 7.92
N TYR A 328 17.43 1.30 7.94
CA TYR A 328 17.24 -0.13 8.23
C TYR A 328 16.49 -0.35 9.55
N GLU A 329 16.87 0.37 10.59
CA GLU A 329 16.31 0.23 11.94
C GLU A 329 14.83 0.62 11.99
N SER A 330 14.39 1.58 11.19
CA SER A 330 12.98 1.97 11.10
C SER A 330 12.12 0.93 10.39
N GLU A 331 12.70 0.14 9.47
CA GLU A 331 11.98 -0.77 8.59
C GLU A 331 12.24 -2.26 8.86
N GLN A 332 13.24 -2.62 9.67
CA GLN A 332 13.66 -4.01 9.87
C GLN A 332 12.56 -4.98 10.28
N PHE A 333 11.48 -4.48 10.88
CA PHE A 333 10.35 -5.30 11.31
C PHE A 333 9.34 -5.58 10.18
N THR A 334 9.51 -4.96 9.02
CA THR A 334 8.65 -5.17 7.85
C THR A 334 8.73 -6.60 7.33
N LYS A 335 9.92 -7.20 7.31
CA LYS A 335 10.06 -8.61 6.91
C LYS A 335 9.29 -9.56 7.83
N LEU A 336 9.21 -9.26 9.13
CA LEU A 336 8.42 -10.04 10.08
C LEU A 336 6.92 -9.86 9.84
N LEU A 337 6.46 -8.62 9.56
CA LEU A 337 5.08 -8.33 9.18
C LEU A 337 4.66 -9.18 7.97
N LEU A 338 5.44 -9.15 6.89
CA LEU A 338 5.17 -9.91 5.67
C LEU A 338 5.15 -11.43 5.93
N TRP A 339 6.10 -11.92 6.73
CA TRP A 339 6.17 -13.34 7.11
C TRP A 339 4.93 -13.79 7.90
N GLU A 340 4.51 -13.02 8.90
CA GLU A 340 3.30 -13.29 9.70
C GLU A 340 2.05 -13.35 8.82
N GLN A 341 1.88 -12.40 7.89
CA GLN A 341 0.74 -12.35 6.97
C GLN A 341 0.73 -13.56 6.02
N LEU A 342 1.86 -13.86 5.39
CA LEU A 342 1.98 -14.98 4.45
C LEU A 342 1.80 -16.34 5.14
N THR A 343 2.43 -16.55 6.29
CA THR A 343 2.30 -17.81 7.05
C THR A 343 0.87 -18.04 7.56
N LYS A 344 0.19 -16.97 7.99
CA LYS A 344 -1.21 -17.04 8.39
C LYS A 344 -2.12 -17.41 7.22
N LYS A 345 -1.87 -16.83 6.04
CA LYS A 345 -2.69 -17.09 4.83
C LYS A 345 -2.44 -18.47 4.24
N PHE A 346 -1.18 -18.89 4.17
CA PHE A 346 -0.75 -20.12 3.48
C PHE A 346 -0.04 -21.06 4.47
N SER A 347 -0.77 -21.54 5.46
CA SER A 347 -0.24 -22.30 6.60
C SER A 347 0.47 -23.62 6.25
N THR A 348 0.30 -24.14 5.04
CA THR A 348 0.91 -25.39 4.56
C THR A 348 2.16 -25.18 3.72
N PHE A 349 2.59 -23.92 3.50
CA PHE A 349 3.73 -23.58 2.67
C PHE A 349 4.92 -23.06 3.48
N ALA A 350 6.13 -23.23 2.91
CA ALA A 350 7.38 -22.80 3.54
C ALA A 350 7.67 -21.31 3.23
N PHE A 351 7.60 -20.47 4.27
CA PHE A 351 8.00 -19.07 4.26
C PHE A 351 9.15 -18.87 5.25
N TYR A 352 10.28 -18.38 4.75
CA TYR A 352 11.49 -18.17 5.53
C TYR A 352 11.81 -16.69 5.66
N LEU A 353 12.21 -16.26 6.84
CA LEU A 353 12.86 -14.97 7.02
C LEU A 353 14.33 -15.08 6.60
N ALA A 354 14.83 -14.11 5.84
CA ALA A 354 16.24 -14.01 5.51
C ALA A 354 17.08 -13.80 6.78
N ASN A 355 18.09 -14.64 6.94
CA ASN A 355 19.10 -14.51 8.01
C ASN A 355 20.19 -13.50 7.64
N THR A 356 20.40 -13.30 6.34
CA THR A 356 21.35 -12.34 5.79
C THR A 356 21.02 -10.95 6.31
N ASN A 357 21.97 -10.31 7.01
CA ASN A 357 21.86 -8.89 7.39
C ASN A 357 22.17 -8.03 6.17
N THR A 358 21.20 -7.23 5.77
CA THR A 358 21.33 -6.35 4.59
C THR A 358 21.63 -4.89 4.98
N ASN A 359 21.73 -4.57 6.29
CA ASN A 359 22.08 -3.21 6.74
C ASN A 359 23.50 -2.83 6.27
N PRO A 360 23.67 -1.83 5.39
CA PRO A 360 24.98 -1.40 4.91
C PRO A 360 25.69 -0.47 5.89
N ILE A 361 25.01 0.01 6.94
CA ILE A 361 25.51 1.02 7.86
C ILE A 361 26.00 0.35 9.14
N ASN A 362 27.22 0.72 9.54
CA ASN A 362 27.83 0.29 10.79
C ASN A 362 28.09 1.50 11.66
N TYR A 363 27.90 1.34 12.96
CA TYR A 363 28.18 2.39 13.95
C TYR A 363 29.39 1.95 14.79
N LEU A 364 30.33 2.89 14.99
CA LEU A 364 31.54 2.69 15.80
C LEU A 364 31.37 3.29 17.19
#